data_eb5926c9da86635d314b37afe457bd0d
#
_entry.id   eb5926c9da86635d314b37afe457bd0d
#
_cell.length_a   1.000
_cell.length_b   1.000
_cell.length_c   1.000
_cell.angle_alpha   90.00
_cell.angle_beta   90.00
_cell.angle_gamma   90.00
#
_symmetry.space_group_name_H-M   'P 1'
#
loop_
_entity.id
_entity.type
_entity.pdbx_description
1 polymer ?
#
loop_
_entity_poly.entity_id
_entity_poly.type
_entity_poly.pdbx_seq_one_letter_code
_entity_poly.pdbx_strand_id
1 'polypeptide(L)'
;LNTNYPLSLCFFAAAQVTYCVRIQLMRRDLKYLAISLPLRVIVCAAAVIGIGVPFEWDALLVLAAFYFTNLIFNAAEALIMIKSGLANILFFAGLLLFAGCDICVGLNSAGEVGLELSAAGLYAVNILIWVFYMPSQILIALSACRPKEFFKKIFRREDGRQIG
;
A
#
# COMPACT_ATOMS: atom_id res chain seq x y z
N LEU A 1 -24.67 -2.45 -2.67
CA LEU A 1 -23.29 -1.99 -2.33
C LEU A 1 -23.36 -1.23 -1.00
N ASN A 2 -22.56 -1.70 -0.05
CA ASN A 2 -22.47 -1.06 1.26
C ASN A 2 -21.97 0.38 1.07
N THR A 3 -22.73 1.38 1.49
CA THR A 3 -22.43 2.82 1.29
C THR A 3 -21.07 3.26 1.84
N ASN A 4 -20.44 2.43 2.67
CA ASN A 4 -19.15 2.68 3.28
C ASN A 4 -17.96 2.29 2.37
N TYR A 5 -18.17 1.49 1.32
CA TYR A 5 -17.07 1.01 0.46
C TYR A 5 -16.38 2.15 -0.34
N PRO A 6 -17.11 3.06 -1.02
CA PRO A 6 -16.49 4.20 -1.70
C PRO A 6 -15.72 5.11 -0.74
N LEU A 7 -16.24 5.32 0.46
CA LEU A 7 -15.58 6.16 1.47
C LEU A 7 -14.25 5.54 1.94
N SER A 8 -14.22 4.23 2.20
CA SER A 8 -12.98 3.55 2.58
C SER A 8 -11.93 3.63 1.47
N LEU A 9 -12.32 3.47 0.21
CA LEU A 9 -11.42 3.59 -0.93
C LEU A 9 -10.85 5.01 -1.07
N CYS A 10 -11.64 6.06 -0.76
CA CYS A 10 -11.15 7.44 -0.71
C CYS A 10 -10.04 7.61 0.35
N PHE A 11 -10.20 7.04 1.55
CA PHE A 11 -9.16 7.09 2.58
C PHE A 11 -7.89 6.36 2.16
N PHE A 12 -8.00 5.20 1.53
CA PHE A 12 -6.86 4.48 1.01
C PHE A 12 -6.16 5.24 -0.13
N ALA A 13 -6.91 5.88 -1.03
CA ALA A 13 -6.36 6.75 -2.07
C ALA A 13 -5.60 7.96 -1.45
N ALA A 14 -6.16 8.60 -0.42
CA ALA A 14 -5.48 9.67 0.30
C ALA A 14 -4.19 9.20 0.99
N ALA A 15 -4.18 7.99 1.55
CA ALA A 15 -2.97 7.38 2.10
C ALA A 15 -1.90 7.19 1.02
N GLN A 16 -2.26 6.72 -0.19
CA GLN A 16 -1.31 6.57 -1.30
C GLN A 16 -0.71 7.91 -1.74
N VAL A 17 -1.50 8.97 -1.76
CA VAL A 17 -0.99 10.32 -2.04
C VAL A 17 0.01 10.76 -0.96
N THR A 18 -0.29 10.49 0.31
CA THR A 18 0.61 10.78 1.44
C THR A 18 1.94 10.02 1.31
N TYR A 19 1.89 8.74 0.90
CA TYR A 19 3.10 7.94 0.65
C TYR A 19 3.91 8.49 -0.53
N CYS A 20 3.25 8.92 -1.60
CA CYS A 20 3.90 9.58 -2.73
C CYS A 20 4.63 10.85 -2.28
N VAL A 21 3.95 11.74 -1.54
CA VAL A 21 4.54 12.97 -1.00
C VAL A 21 5.75 12.64 -0.11
N ARG A 22 5.64 11.65 0.76
CA ARG A 22 6.75 11.20 1.61
C ARG A 22 7.97 10.79 0.78
N ILE A 23 7.79 9.97 -0.24
CA ILE A 23 8.87 9.50 -1.12
C ILE A 23 9.54 10.69 -1.79
N GLN A 24 8.76 11.66 -2.30
CA GLN A 24 9.30 12.84 -2.97
C GLN A 24 10.08 13.73 -1.99
N LEU A 25 9.60 13.92 -0.76
CA LEU A 25 10.31 14.66 0.27
C LEU A 25 11.65 14.01 0.67
N MET A 26 11.71 12.67 0.64
CA MET A 26 12.94 11.92 0.92
C MET A 26 13.93 11.99 -0.25
N ARG A 27 13.44 11.95 -1.48
CA ARG A 27 14.25 11.99 -2.70
C ARG A 27 14.80 13.38 -3.00
N ARG A 28 14.01 14.42 -2.77
CA ARG A 28 14.33 15.84 -3.07
C ARG A 28 14.79 16.09 -4.52
N ASP A 29 14.30 15.30 -5.45
CA ASP A 29 14.64 15.38 -6.87
C ASP A 29 13.45 15.83 -7.70
N LEU A 30 13.41 17.13 -8.04
CA LEU A 30 12.34 17.73 -8.85
C LEU A 30 12.28 17.18 -10.28
N LYS A 31 13.42 16.77 -10.86
CA LYS A 31 13.45 16.19 -12.20
C LYS A 31 12.75 14.84 -12.22
N TYR A 32 13.01 14.05 -11.19
CA TYR A 32 12.32 12.77 -11.03
C TYR A 32 10.80 12.95 -10.83
N LEU A 33 10.39 13.91 -10.03
CA LEU A 33 8.97 14.24 -9.83
C LEU A 33 8.30 14.62 -11.14
N ALA A 34 8.97 15.46 -11.96
CA ALA A 34 8.47 15.91 -13.25
C ALA A 34 8.27 14.75 -14.27
N ILE A 35 8.94 13.61 -14.08
CA ILE A 35 8.78 12.41 -14.90
C ILE A 35 7.77 11.45 -14.25
N SER A 36 7.87 11.24 -12.95
CA SER A 36 7.05 10.27 -12.22
C SER A 36 5.57 10.64 -12.22
N LEU A 37 5.22 11.91 -12.04
CA LEU A 37 3.81 12.34 -12.01
C LEU A 37 3.10 12.14 -13.36
N PRO A 38 3.61 12.62 -14.51
CA PRO A 38 2.97 12.34 -15.79
C PRO A 38 2.87 10.84 -16.09
N LEU A 39 3.90 10.06 -15.76
CA LEU A 39 3.89 8.63 -15.96
C LEU A 39 2.78 7.94 -15.15
N ARG A 40 2.57 8.34 -13.89
CA ARG A 40 1.46 7.85 -13.05
C ARG A 40 0.10 8.19 -13.68
N VAL A 41 -0.06 9.41 -14.19
CA VAL A 41 -1.30 9.84 -14.87
C VAL A 41 -1.54 9.00 -16.11
N ILE A 42 -0.52 8.80 -16.95
CA ILE A 42 -0.63 7.99 -18.18
C ILE A 42 -1.00 6.55 -17.85
N VAL A 43 -0.32 5.92 -16.87
CA VAL A 43 -0.61 4.54 -16.47
C VAL A 43 -2.01 4.43 -15.86
N CYS A 44 -2.41 5.38 -15.02
CA CYS A 44 -3.77 5.43 -14.47
C CYS A 44 -4.83 5.55 -15.58
N ALA A 45 -4.63 6.47 -16.53
CA ALA A 45 -5.53 6.63 -17.67
C ALA A 45 -5.60 5.36 -18.53
N ALA A 46 -4.46 4.72 -18.80
CA ALA A 46 -4.42 3.46 -19.54
C ALA A 46 -5.15 2.33 -18.79
N ALA A 47 -5.00 2.25 -17.47
CA ALA A 47 -5.72 1.28 -16.64
C ALA A 47 -7.24 1.52 -16.67
N VAL A 48 -7.67 2.77 -16.51
CA VAL A 48 -9.10 3.15 -16.59
C VAL A 48 -9.69 2.81 -17.96
N ILE A 49 -8.99 3.14 -19.04
CA ILE A 49 -9.45 2.84 -20.41
C ILE A 49 -9.46 1.32 -20.63
N GLY A 50 -8.39 0.61 -20.27
CA GLY A 50 -8.25 -0.83 -20.49
C GLY A 50 -9.29 -1.66 -19.75
N ILE A 51 -9.67 -1.26 -18.53
CA ILE A 51 -10.68 -1.95 -17.72
C ILE A 51 -12.09 -1.42 -18.06
N GLY A 52 -12.25 -0.12 -18.31
CA GLY A 52 -13.55 0.50 -18.57
C GLY A 52 -14.16 0.10 -19.91
N VAL A 53 -13.35 -0.30 -20.92
CA VAL A 53 -13.87 -0.75 -22.22
C VAL A 53 -14.68 -2.05 -22.12
N PRO A 54 -14.21 -3.10 -21.40
CA PRO A 54 -14.99 -4.34 -21.22
C PRO A 54 -16.02 -4.25 -20.09
N PHE A 55 -15.91 -3.29 -19.19
CA PHE A 55 -16.81 -3.10 -18.06
C PHE A 55 -17.41 -1.67 -18.11
N GLU A 56 -18.60 -1.49 -17.55
CA GLU A 56 -19.24 -0.17 -17.51
C GLU A 56 -18.39 0.85 -16.72
N TRP A 57 -18.37 2.09 -17.23
CA TRP A 57 -17.65 3.20 -16.59
C TRP A 57 -18.31 3.58 -15.27
N ASP A 58 -17.60 3.39 -14.15
CA ASP A 58 -18.03 3.81 -12.82
C ASP A 58 -16.95 4.66 -12.15
N ALA A 59 -17.38 5.63 -11.34
CA ALA A 59 -16.49 6.45 -10.51
C ALA A 59 -15.63 5.59 -9.58
N LEU A 60 -16.15 4.45 -9.11
CA LEU A 60 -15.42 3.50 -8.29
C LEU A 60 -14.25 2.88 -9.04
N LEU A 61 -14.43 2.55 -10.33
CA LEU A 61 -13.37 2.03 -11.20
C LEU A 61 -12.22 3.04 -11.35
N VAL A 62 -12.55 4.31 -11.58
CA VAL A 62 -11.56 5.38 -11.70
C VAL A 62 -10.76 5.54 -10.40
N LEU A 63 -11.46 5.54 -9.28
CA LEU A 63 -10.85 5.65 -7.95
C LEU A 63 -9.97 4.45 -7.62
N ALA A 64 -10.40 3.24 -7.96
CA ALA A 64 -9.62 2.01 -7.79
C ALA A 64 -8.38 2.01 -8.68
N ALA A 65 -8.49 2.39 -9.95
CA ALA A 65 -7.35 2.51 -10.87
C ALA A 65 -6.32 3.54 -10.36
N PHE A 66 -6.79 4.69 -9.89
CA PHE A 66 -5.93 5.71 -9.27
C PHE A 66 -5.22 5.16 -8.05
N TYR A 67 -5.93 4.50 -7.16
CA TYR A 67 -5.38 3.89 -5.94
C TYR A 67 -4.31 2.85 -6.26
N PHE A 68 -4.63 1.85 -7.10
CA PHE A 68 -3.69 0.77 -7.46
C PHE A 68 -2.47 1.29 -8.21
N THR A 69 -2.65 2.23 -9.14
CA THR A 69 -1.53 2.87 -9.84
C THR A 69 -0.57 3.50 -8.84
N ASN A 70 -1.08 4.28 -7.88
CA ASN A 70 -0.23 4.91 -6.88
C ASN A 70 0.43 3.89 -5.94
N LEU A 71 -0.26 2.83 -5.55
CA LEU A 71 0.32 1.75 -4.74
C LEU A 71 1.51 1.09 -5.44
N ILE A 72 1.37 0.72 -6.72
CA ILE A 72 2.44 0.10 -7.51
C ILE A 72 3.64 1.04 -7.65
N PHE A 73 3.39 2.31 -8.01
CA PHE A 73 4.46 3.30 -8.15
C PHE A 73 5.16 3.58 -6.82
N ASN A 74 4.42 3.73 -5.73
CA ASN A 74 4.98 3.94 -4.40
C ASN A 74 5.83 2.74 -3.95
N ALA A 75 5.40 1.51 -4.22
CA ALA A 75 6.17 0.32 -3.93
C ALA A 75 7.45 0.24 -4.78
N ALA A 76 7.36 0.51 -6.09
CA ALA A 76 8.52 0.53 -6.98
C ALA A 76 9.53 1.62 -6.58
N GLU A 77 9.07 2.82 -6.26
CA GLU A 77 9.94 3.91 -5.80
C GLU A 77 10.58 3.62 -4.45
N ALA A 78 9.84 3.00 -3.51
CA ALA A 78 10.38 2.56 -2.23
C ALA A 78 11.44 1.46 -2.41
N LEU A 79 11.25 0.54 -3.37
CA LEU A 79 12.24 -0.49 -3.72
C LEU A 79 13.54 0.14 -4.23
N ILE A 80 13.46 1.14 -5.10
CA ILE A 80 14.66 1.86 -5.60
C ILE A 80 15.42 2.50 -4.44
N MET A 81 14.70 2.95 -3.41
CA MET A 81 15.29 3.61 -2.23
C MET A 81 15.68 2.65 -1.10
N ILE A 82 15.56 1.35 -1.28
CA ILE A 82 15.76 0.34 -0.21
C ILE A 82 17.17 0.41 0.39
N LYS A 83 18.16 0.76 -0.42
CA LYS A 83 19.57 0.88 0.01
C LYS A 83 19.85 2.12 0.87
N SER A 84 18.91 3.07 0.95
CA SER A 84 19.10 4.34 1.67
C SER A 84 18.88 4.22 3.17
N GLY A 85 18.53 3.05 3.70
CA GLY A 85 18.48 2.78 5.14
C GLY A 85 17.27 1.98 5.61
N LEU A 86 17.30 1.61 6.90
CA LEU A 86 16.29 0.74 7.52
C LEU A 86 14.86 1.28 7.38
N ALA A 87 14.67 2.60 7.47
CA ALA A 87 13.36 3.22 7.30
C ALA A 87 12.73 2.89 5.93
N ASN A 88 13.55 2.88 4.88
CA ASN A 88 13.08 2.58 3.52
C ASN A 88 12.81 1.09 3.33
N ILE A 89 13.59 0.22 3.98
CA ILE A 89 13.34 -1.22 4.00
C ILE A 89 11.99 -1.51 4.65
N LEU A 90 11.74 -0.93 5.84
CA LEU A 90 10.47 -1.09 6.57
C LEU A 90 9.29 -0.54 5.76
N PHE A 91 9.48 0.61 5.12
CA PHE A 91 8.45 1.22 4.29
C PHE A 91 8.11 0.36 3.08
N PHE A 92 9.11 -0.11 2.34
CA PHE A 92 8.91 -1.02 1.20
C PHE A 92 8.24 -2.33 1.62
N ALA A 93 8.72 -2.97 2.69
CA ALA A 93 8.11 -4.19 3.21
C ALA A 93 6.65 -3.98 3.63
N GLY A 94 6.35 -2.83 4.26
CA GLY A 94 4.99 -2.45 4.61
C GLY A 94 4.09 -2.27 3.38
N LEU A 95 4.58 -1.60 2.32
CA LEU A 95 3.82 -1.46 1.07
C LEU A 95 3.61 -2.79 0.35
N LEU A 96 4.59 -3.69 0.39
CA LEU A 96 4.48 -5.02 -0.21
C LEU A 96 3.41 -5.88 0.50
N LEU A 97 3.40 -5.87 1.83
CA LEU A 97 2.36 -6.53 2.61
C LEU A 97 1.00 -5.90 2.37
N PHE A 98 0.94 -4.58 2.22
CA PHE A 98 -0.30 -3.88 1.90
C PHE A 98 -0.85 -4.29 0.53
N ALA A 99 0.00 -4.41 -0.48
CA ALA A 99 -0.38 -4.96 -1.79
C ALA A 99 -0.89 -6.41 -1.68
N GLY A 100 -0.27 -7.23 -0.83
CA GLY A 100 -0.76 -8.59 -0.54
C GLY A 100 -2.15 -8.60 0.10
N CYS A 101 -2.43 -7.67 1.03
CA CYS A 101 -3.76 -7.45 1.58
C CYS A 101 -4.78 -7.13 0.48
N ASP A 102 -4.44 -6.21 -0.43
CA ASP A 102 -5.34 -5.79 -1.51
C ASP A 102 -5.65 -6.92 -2.49
N ILE A 103 -4.67 -7.78 -2.80
CA ILE A 103 -4.91 -9.00 -3.59
C ILE A 103 -5.93 -9.89 -2.88
N CYS A 104 -5.80 -10.07 -1.56
CA CYS A 104 -6.76 -10.85 -0.78
C CYS A 104 -8.15 -10.20 -0.77
N VAL A 105 -8.24 -8.86 -0.64
CA VAL A 105 -9.52 -8.14 -0.74
C VAL A 105 -10.14 -8.34 -2.13
N GLY A 106 -9.35 -8.22 -3.18
CA GLY A 106 -9.79 -8.49 -4.56
C GLY A 106 -10.31 -9.92 -4.74
N LEU A 107 -9.60 -10.91 -4.22
CA LEU A 107 -10.03 -12.31 -4.25
C LEU A 107 -11.33 -12.54 -3.46
N ASN A 108 -11.51 -11.85 -2.33
CA ASN A 108 -12.73 -11.93 -1.53
C ASN A 108 -13.95 -11.37 -2.28
N SER A 109 -13.73 -10.35 -3.12
CA SER A 109 -14.77 -9.74 -3.96
C SER A 109 -14.93 -10.42 -5.33
N ALA A 110 -14.06 -11.38 -5.68
CA ALA A 110 -14.04 -12.02 -6.99
C ALA A 110 -15.29 -12.85 -7.28
N GLY A 111 -16.04 -13.26 -6.25
CA GLY A 111 -17.34 -13.91 -6.40
C GLY A 111 -18.37 -13.03 -7.13
N GLU A 112 -18.26 -11.71 -7.02
CA GLU A 112 -19.15 -10.76 -7.72
C GLU A 112 -18.90 -10.74 -9.25
N VAL A 113 -17.71 -11.18 -9.69
CA VAL A 113 -17.33 -11.29 -11.10
C VAL A 113 -17.29 -12.74 -11.60
N GLY A 114 -17.91 -13.66 -10.88
CA GLY A 114 -18.08 -15.06 -11.31
C GLY A 114 -16.93 -16.01 -10.97
N LEU A 115 -15.95 -15.59 -10.18
CA LEU A 115 -14.90 -16.47 -9.65
C LEU A 115 -15.31 -17.01 -8.27
N GLU A 116 -15.96 -18.17 -8.26
CA GLU A 116 -16.41 -18.79 -7.00
C GLU A 116 -15.26 -19.45 -6.26
N LEU A 117 -14.92 -18.91 -5.10
CA LEU A 117 -14.01 -19.55 -4.14
C LEU A 117 -14.82 -20.53 -3.26
N SER A 118 -14.20 -21.64 -2.88
CA SER A 118 -14.78 -22.54 -1.88
C SER A 118 -14.94 -21.82 -0.52
N ALA A 119 -15.86 -22.29 0.31
CA ALA A 119 -16.06 -21.72 1.65
C ALA A 119 -14.75 -21.68 2.48
N ALA A 120 -13.93 -22.73 2.37
CA ALA A 120 -12.62 -22.77 3.02
C ALA A 120 -11.66 -21.72 2.43
N GLY A 121 -11.71 -21.49 1.11
CA GLY A 121 -10.93 -20.46 0.43
C GLY A 121 -11.31 -19.05 0.89
N LEU A 122 -12.60 -18.72 0.97
CA LEU A 122 -13.10 -17.45 1.48
C LEU A 122 -12.68 -17.21 2.94
N TYR A 123 -12.76 -18.25 3.79
CA TYR A 123 -12.32 -18.15 5.16
C TYR A 123 -10.81 -17.86 5.25
N ALA A 124 -9.99 -18.57 4.47
CA ALA A 124 -8.55 -18.35 4.43
C ALA A 124 -8.20 -16.94 3.94
N VAL A 125 -8.85 -16.46 2.87
CA VAL A 125 -8.65 -15.10 2.34
C VAL A 125 -9.00 -14.04 3.36
N ASN A 126 -10.10 -14.19 4.10
CA ASN A 126 -10.48 -13.26 5.17
C ASN A 126 -9.44 -13.19 6.31
N ILE A 127 -8.83 -14.31 6.69
CA ILE A 127 -7.73 -14.32 7.66
C ILE A 127 -6.50 -13.61 7.08
N LEU A 128 -6.13 -13.91 5.83
CA LEU A 128 -4.96 -13.35 5.17
C LEU A 128 -5.05 -11.82 5.02
N ILE A 129 -6.23 -11.24 4.80
CA ILE A 129 -6.44 -9.79 4.80
C ILE A 129 -5.86 -9.19 6.09
N TRP A 130 -6.21 -9.72 7.25
CA TRP A 130 -5.73 -9.19 8.53
C TRP A 130 -4.26 -9.51 8.80
N VAL A 131 -3.79 -10.69 8.40
CA VAL A 131 -2.38 -11.11 8.52
C VAL A 131 -1.46 -10.20 7.70
N PHE A 132 -1.89 -9.71 6.56
CA PHE A 132 -1.14 -8.77 5.74
C PHE A 132 -1.35 -7.31 6.17
N TYR A 133 -2.60 -6.91 6.48
CA TYR A 133 -2.94 -5.54 6.81
C TYR A 133 -2.26 -5.05 8.09
N MET A 134 -2.38 -5.80 9.19
CA MET A 134 -1.87 -5.34 10.49
C MET A 134 -0.35 -5.14 10.49
N PRO A 135 0.49 -6.10 10.03
CA PRO A 135 1.92 -5.89 9.95
C PRO A 135 2.30 -4.79 8.95
N SER A 136 1.57 -4.63 7.84
CA SER A 136 1.83 -3.57 6.87
C SER A 136 1.73 -2.19 7.52
N GLN A 137 0.65 -1.93 8.26
CA GLN A 137 0.44 -0.64 8.92
C GLN A 137 1.50 -0.38 10.00
N ILE A 138 1.88 -1.40 10.76
CA ILE A 138 2.95 -1.30 11.76
C ILE A 138 4.28 -0.96 11.09
N LEU A 139 4.66 -1.63 10.01
CA LEU A 139 5.92 -1.37 9.30
C LEU A 139 5.95 0.02 8.67
N ILE A 140 4.85 0.47 8.07
CA ILE A 140 4.71 1.81 7.50
C ILE A 140 4.85 2.87 8.60
N ALA A 141 4.18 2.68 9.74
CA ALA A 141 4.26 3.59 10.88
C ALA A 141 5.68 3.63 11.48
N LEU A 142 6.31 2.48 11.72
CA LEU A 142 7.67 2.37 12.21
C LEU A 142 8.68 3.02 11.25
N SER A 143 8.45 2.94 9.95
CA SER A 143 9.30 3.56 8.95
C SER A 143 9.25 5.09 8.98
N ALA A 144 8.17 5.69 9.50
CA ALA A 144 8.03 7.14 9.68
C ALA A 144 8.69 7.63 10.97
N CYS A 145 8.78 6.79 12.00
CA CYS A 145 9.55 7.04 13.20
C CYS A 145 11.06 6.90 12.87
N ARG A 146 11.96 7.46 13.70
CA ARG A 146 13.41 7.21 13.55
C ARG A 146 13.74 5.78 14.00
N PRO A 147 13.65 4.75 13.11
CA PRO A 147 13.63 3.37 13.53
C PRO A 147 14.90 2.95 14.29
N LYS A 148 16.07 3.50 13.92
CA LYS A 148 17.33 3.22 14.64
C LYS A 148 17.30 3.66 16.10
N GLU A 149 16.73 4.83 16.39
CA GLU A 149 16.61 5.35 17.77
C GLU A 149 15.55 4.57 18.54
N PHE A 150 14.44 4.21 17.89
CA PHE A 150 13.36 3.44 18.48
C PHE A 150 13.85 2.04 18.91
N PHE A 151 14.50 1.28 18.02
CA PHE A 151 15.05 -0.04 18.36
C PHE A 151 16.15 0.06 19.42
N LYS A 152 17.05 1.04 19.33
CA LYS A 152 18.07 1.27 20.35
C LYS A 152 17.48 1.53 21.74
N LYS A 153 16.33 2.23 21.80
CA LYS A 153 15.65 2.53 23.08
C LYS A 153 14.99 1.28 23.67
N ILE A 154 14.41 0.39 22.83
CA ILE A 154 13.80 -0.87 23.28
C ILE A 154 14.88 -1.80 23.84
N PHE A 155 15.93 -2.09 23.08
CA PHE A 155 16.98 -3.02 23.50
C PHE A 155 17.76 -2.51 24.71
N ARG A 156 18.01 -1.20 24.81
CA ARG A 156 18.64 -0.62 26.02
C ARG A 156 17.80 -0.77 27.29
N ARG A 157 16.48 -0.89 27.16
CA ARG A 157 15.56 -1.05 28.30
C ARG A 157 15.55 -2.48 28.82
N GLU A 158 15.87 -3.46 27.98
CA GLU A 158 16.02 -4.86 28.39
C GLU A 158 17.32 -5.10 29.15
N ASP A 159 18.45 -4.53 28.69
CA ASP A 159 19.73 -4.63 29.38
C ASP A 159 19.71 -4.00 30.79
N GLY A 160 18.94 -2.94 30.99
CA GLY A 160 18.80 -2.28 32.30
C GLY A 160 17.95 -3.05 33.31
N ARG A 161 17.21 -4.08 32.92
CA ARG A 161 16.40 -4.91 33.81
C ARG A 161 17.11 -6.14 34.36
N GLN A 162 18.28 -6.49 33.81
CA GLN A 162 19.03 -7.66 34.27
C GLN A 162 20.04 -7.33 35.40
N ILE A 163 20.12 -6.07 35.86
CA ILE A 163 21.10 -5.61 36.87
C ILE A 163 20.37 -5.06 38.13
N GLY A 164 19.14 -5.49 38.40
CA GLY A 164 18.40 -5.12 39.59
C GLY A 164 18.05 -6.34 40.45
#